data_e391a428eab223db1a1e93259981abcd
#
_entry.id   e391a428eab223db1a1e93259981abcd
#
_cell.length_a   1.000
_cell.length_b   1.000
_cell.length_c   1.000
_cell.angle_alpha   90.00
_cell.angle_beta   90.00
_cell.angle_gamma   90.00
#
_symmetry.space_group_name_H-M   'P 1'
#
loop_
_entity.id
_entity.type
_entity.pdbx_description
1 polymer ?
#
loop_
_entity_poly.entity_id
_entity_poly.type
_entity_poly.pdbx_seq_one_letter_code
_entity_poly.pdbx_strand_id
1 'polypeptide(L)'
;MTQQKHERSTKDLIRAAVSGWLGTALEFMDFQLYSLGAALVFHEIFFPEQSAAMALILAMGTYGAGYIARIVGAFIFGKMGDSIGRKKVLFITITMMGICTTLIGVLPTYAQIGIFAPVLLVTLRIVQGLGAGAEISGAGTMLAEYAPKGKRGIISSLVAMGTNCGTLSATAIWAVMFFALDREQLLAWGWRIPFLASVVVMIFAIWLRMNLKESPVFEKVNESENAPALNNASENTLGAMFSSKSFWLATGLRFGQAGNSGLIQTFLAGYLVQTLLFNKAIPTDALMISSVIGFITIPLLGWLSDKYGRRLPYILLNISAIILAYPMLSIIVDKTYSPSVIMTALIVIHNFAVLGLFALENITMAEMFGSRNRFTRMAISKEAGGLVAVGFGPVLAGIFCNMTDSWLPILAMIIAYSLIGLISAILMPEVRDRDLSVLEDAADLKAASSVQGSATQVG
;
A
#
# COMPACT_ATOMS: atom_id res chain seq x y z
N MET A 1 22.15 -13.51 -30.62
CA MET A 1 20.74 -13.86 -30.75
C MET A 1 19.97 -14.01 -29.41
N THR A 2 20.65 -14.16 -28.28
CA THR A 2 20.04 -14.33 -26.94
C THR A 2 19.44 -13.06 -26.31
N GLN A 3 19.90 -11.86 -26.66
CA GLN A 3 19.38 -10.60 -26.05
C GLN A 3 17.96 -10.23 -26.54
N GLN A 4 17.58 -10.55 -27.75
CA GLN A 4 16.24 -10.19 -28.31
C GLN A 4 15.08 -11.00 -27.70
N LYS A 5 15.33 -12.17 -27.10
CA LYS A 5 14.27 -13.06 -26.58
C LYS A 5 13.56 -12.47 -25.34
N HIS A 6 14.24 -11.60 -24.57
CA HIS A 6 13.71 -11.05 -23.32
C HIS A 6 13.26 -9.59 -23.41
N GLU A 7 13.42 -8.92 -24.55
CA GLU A 7 12.89 -7.58 -24.77
C GLU A 7 11.36 -7.61 -24.84
N ARG A 8 10.71 -6.74 -24.07
CA ARG A 8 9.25 -6.59 -24.07
C ARG A 8 8.85 -5.43 -24.98
N SER A 9 7.78 -5.64 -25.74
CA SER A 9 7.23 -4.60 -26.61
C SER A 9 6.56 -3.50 -25.77
N THR A 10 6.39 -2.31 -26.36
CA THR A 10 5.61 -1.21 -25.74
C THR A 10 4.20 -1.68 -25.39
N LYS A 11 3.60 -2.58 -26.18
CA LYS A 11 2.28 -3.16 -25.91
C LYS A 11 2.29 -4.03 -24.64
N ASP A 12 3.34 -4.82 -24.43
CA ASP A 12 3.50 -5.64 -23.22
C ASP A 12 3.69 -4.74 -21.98
N LEU A 13 4.45 -3.66 -22.10
CA LEU A 13 4.63 -2.67 -21.03
C LEU A 13 3.31 -1.99 -20.66
N ILE A 14 2.52 -1.54 -21.64
CA ILE A 14 1.22 -0.92 -21.39
C ILE A 14 0.27 -1.91 -20.70
N ARG A 15 0.24 -3.16 -21.14
CA ARG A 15 -0.57 -4.21 -20.47
C ARG A 15 -0.15 -4.44 -19.02
N ALA A 16 1.17 -4.50 -18.76
CA ALA A 16 1.69 -4.65 -17.41
C ALA A 16 1.34 -3.43 -16.53
N ALA A 17 1.47 -2.22 -17.07
CA ALA A 17 1.14 -0.97 -16.38
C ALA A 17 -0.35 -0.89 -16.03
N VAL A 18 -1.24 -1.16 -16.99
CA VAL A 18 -2.69 -1.18 -16.77
C VAL A 18 -3.07 -2.28 -15.79
N SER A 19 -2.46 -3.46 -15.87
CA SER A 19 -2.70 -4.55 -14.93
C SER A 19 -2.27 -4.22 -13.51
N GLY A 20 -1.09 -3.60 -13.34
CA GLY A 20 -0.60 -3.18 -12.03
C GLY A 20 -1.46 -2.08 -11.43
N TRP A 21 -1.81 -1.06 -12.23
CA TRP A 21 -2.71 0.01 -11.83
C TRP A 21 -4.09 -0.52 -11.42
N LEU A 22 -4.70 -1.38 -12.25
CA LEU A 22 -6.03 -1.94 -11.99
C LEU A 22 -6.03 -2.86 -10.77
N GLY A 23 -5.00 -3.70 -10.60
CA GLY A 23 -4.90 -4.57 -9.43
C GLY A 23 -4.86 -3.79 -8.12
N THR A 24 -4.04 -2.75 -8.09
CA THR A 24 -3.97 -1.84 -6.92
C THR A 24 -5.26 -1.05 -6.73
N ALA A 25 -5.90 -0.61 -7.82
CA ALA A 25 -7.20 0.08 -7.74
C ALA A 25 -8.29 -0.83 -7.15
N LEU A 26 -8.34 -2.09 -7.57
CA LEU A 26 -9.26 -3.08 -7.00
C LEU A 26 -8.98 -3.35 -5.53
N GLU A 27 -7.72 -3.54 -5.14
CA GLU A 27 -7.34 -3.76 -3.76
C GLU A 27 -7.82 -2.62 -2.86
N PHE A 28 -7.50 -1.37 -3.22
CA PHE A 28 -7.92 -0.22 -2.42
C PHE A 28 -9.41 0.06 -2.49
N MET A 29 -10.06 -0.21 -3.62
CA MET A 29 -11.51 -0.14 -3.72
C MET A 29 -12.17 -1.13 -2.76
N ASP A 30 -11.73 -2.38 -2.72
CA ASP A 30 -12.25 -3.41 -1.83
C ASP A 30 -12.07 -3.05 -0.36
N PHE A 31 -10.88 -2.59 0.01
CA PHE A 31 -10.60 -2.16 1.38
C PHE A 31 -11.46 -0.98 1.79
N GLN A 32 -11.62 0.00 0.91
CA GLN A 32 -12.41 1.21 1.19
C GLN A 32 -13.92 0.93 1.18
N LEU A 33 -14.41 0.11 0.25
CA LEU A 33 -15.80 -0.34 0.25
C LEU A 33 -16.17 -1.03 1.56
N TYR A 34 -15.28 -1.91 2.02
CA TYR A 34 -15.50 -2.60 3.26
C TYR A 34 -15.40 -1.68 4.48
N SER A 35 -14.41 -0.82 4.54
CA SER A 35 -14.21 0.11 5.66
C SER A 35 -15.43 1.01 5.85
N LEU A 36 -15.94 1.58 4.75
CA LEU A 36 -17.17 2.38 4.77
C LEU A 36 -18.40 1.53 5.10
N GLY A 37 -18.49 0.32 4.53
CA GLY A 37 -19.57 -0.63 4.86
C GLY A 37 -19.58 -1.01 6.34
N ALA A 38 -18.40 -1.30 6.92
CA ALA A 38 -18.26 -1.63 8.33
C ALA A 38 -18.69 -0.48 9.25
N ALA A 39 -18.27 0.74 8.90
CA ALA A 39 -18.62 1.93 9.68
C ALA A 39 -20.10 2.33 9.59
N LEU A 40 -20.72 2.12 8.43
CA LEU A 40 -22.03 2.72 8.12
C LEU A 40 -23.19 1.73 8.13
N VAL A 41 -22.93 0.43 7.91
CA VAL A 41 -23.97 -0.57 7.63
C VAL A 41 -23.74 -1.90 8.38
N PHE A 42 -22.52 -2.46 8.39
CA PHE A 42 -22.29 -3.82 8.86
C PHE A 42 -22.48 -4.02 10.36
N HIS A 43 -22.28 -2.97 11.15
CA HIS A 43 -22.52 -3.04 12.58
C HIS A 43 -23.99 -3.37 12.89
N GLU A 44 -24.96 -2.93 12.09
CA GLU A 44 -26.39 -3.24 12.26
C GLU A 44 -26.75 -4.63 11.69
N ILE A 45 -26.07 -5.05 10.60
CA ILE A 45 -26.44 -6.28 9.86
C ILE A 45 -25.82 -7.52 10.47
N PHE A 46 -24.54 -7.42 10.90
CA PHE A 46 -23.77 -8.57 11.38
C PHE A 46 -23.63 -8.63 12.91
N PHE A 47 -23.89 -7.52 13.62
CA PHE A 47 -23.75 -7.44 15.09
C PHE A 47 -24.96 -6.78 15.79
N PRO A 48 -26.22 -7.12 15.44
CA PRO A 48 -27.40 -6.41 15.94
C PRO A 48 -27.65 -6.61 17.42
N GLU A 49 -27.15 -7.68 18.04
CA GLU A 49 -27.35 -7.98 19.47
C GLU A 49 -26.39 -7.23 20.39
N GLN A 50 -25.45 -6.47 19.83
CA GLN A 50 -24.45 -5.73 20.58
C GLN A 50 -24.86 -4.26 20.77
N SER A 51 -24.34 -3.60 21.80
CA SER A 51 -24.48 -2.15 21.88
C SER A 51 -23.86 -1.48 20.63
N ALA A 52 -24.36 -0.34 20.22
CA ALA A 52 -23.90 0.36 19.01
C ALA A 52 -22.36 0.56 18.99
N ALA A 53 -21.77 0.89 20.15
CA ALA A 53 -20.31 1.04 20.26
C ALA A 53 -19.58 -0.30 20.08
N MET A 54 -20.07 -1.38 20.71
CA MET A 54 -19.46 -2.70 20.59
C MET A 54 -19.64 -3.27 19.19
N ALA A 55 -20.79 -3.11 18.57
CA ALA A 55 -21.06 -3.52 17.20
C ALA A 55 -20.11 -2.85 16.20
N LEU A 56 -19.84 -1.56 16.37
CA LEU A 56 -18.89 -0.83 15.56
C LEU A 56 -17.46 -1.34 15.79
N ILE A 57 -17.05 -1.57 17.03
CA ILE A 57 -15.73 -2.13 17.37
C ILE A 57 -15.53 -3.49 16.71
N LEU A 58 -16.55 -4.37 16.77
CA LEU A 58 -16.49 -5.70 16.17
C LEU A 58 -16.43 -5.61 14.63
N ALA A 59 -17.25 -4.75 14.01
CA ALA A 59 -17.24 -4.53 12.58
C ALA A 59 -15.88 -4.00 12.09
N MET A 60 -15.28 -3.06 12.80
CA MET A 60 -13.93 -2.56 12.50
C MET A 60 -12.84 -3.59 12.83
N GLY A 61 -13.05 -4.44 13.84
CA GLY A 61 -12.16 -5.55 14.17
C GLY A 61 -12.03 -6.57 13.03
N THR A 62 -13.10 -6.81 12.28
CA THR A 62 -13.05 -7.68 11.09
C THR A 62 -12.14 -7.11 10.00
N TYR A 63 -12.10 -5.78 9.86
CA TYR A 63 -11.14 -5.09 8.98
C TYR A 63 -9.70 -5.32 9.45
N GLY A 64 -9.45 -5.19 10.75
CA GLY A 64 -8.13 -5.44 11.35
C GLY A 64 -7.63 -6.87 11.14
N ALA A 65 -8.51 -7.88 11.25
CA ALA A 65 -8.17 -9.27 10.98
C ALA A 65 -7.64 -9.48 9.56
N GLY A 66 -8.26 -8.82 8.56
CA GLY A 66 -7.76 -8.82 7.18
C GLY A 66 -6.37 -8.19 7.05
N TYR A 67 -6.09 -7.12 7.80
CA TYR A 67 -4.78 -6.45 7.78
C TYR A 67 -3.66 -7.32 8.38
N ILE A 68 -3.94 -8.04 9.46
CA ILE A 68 -2.98 -9.00 10.04
C ILE A 68 -2.66 -10.12 9.05
N ALA A 69 -3.69 -10.63 8.37
CA ALA A 69 -3.54 -11.69 7.37
C ALA A 69 -2.62 -11.27 6.19
N ARG A 70 -2.52 -9.98 5.87
CA ARG A 70 -1.62 -9.46 4.82
C ARG A 70 -0.16 -9.83 5.05
N ILE A 71 0.33 -9.81 6.29
CA ILE A 71 1.73 -10.20 6.58
C ILE A 71 1.97 -11.67 6.23
N VAL A 72 1.04 -12.55 6.61
CA VAL A 72 1.11 -13.97 6.28
C VAL A 72 1.04 -14.14 4.75
N GLY A 73 0.14 -13.43 4.10
CA GLY A 73 0.02 -13.39 2.64
C GLY A 73 1.29 -12.91 1.94
N ALA A 74 1.90 -11.84 2.45
CA ALA A 74 3.16 -11.31 1.92
C ALA A 74 4.28 -12.35 1.94
N PHE A 75 4.36 -13.14 3.02
CA PHE A 75 5.33 -14.23 3.13
C PHE A 75 5.04 -15.37 2.15
N ILE A 76 3.80 -15.87 2.12
CA ILE A 76 3.40 -17.00 1.28
C ILE A 76 3.52 -16.64 -0.20
N PHE A 77 2.83 -15.57 -0.62
CA PHE A 77 2.76 -15.18 -2.02
C PHE A 77 4.02 -14.46 -2.51
N GLY A 78 4.76 -13.80 -1.62
CA GLY A 78 6.09 -13.27 -1.93
C GLY A 78 7.03 -14.40 -2.35
N LYS A 79 7.17 -15.44 -1.51
CA LYS A 79 7.98 -16.62 -1.80
C LYS A 79 7.52 -17.37 -3.04
N MET A 80 6.21 -17.52 -3.23
CA MET A 80 5.67 -18.08 -4.46
C MET A 80 6.06 -17.26 -5.68
N GLY A 81 5.98 -15.93 -5.61
CA GLY A 81 6.31 -15.04 -6.74
C GLY A 81 7.78 -15.09 -7.14
N ASP A 82 8.68 -15.31 -6.19
CA ASP A 82 10.10 -15.53 -6.49
C ASP A 82 10.39 -16.94 -7.01
N SER A 83 9.54 -17.95 -6.74
CA SER A 83 9.75 -19.35 -7.16
C SER A 83 9.01 -19.73 -8.45
N ILE A 84 7.72 -19.38 -8.58
CA ILE A 84 6.87 -19.80 -9.71
C ILE A 84 6.53 -18.70 -10.70
N GLY A 85 6.98 -17.47 -10.46
CA GLY A 85 6.80 -16.29 -11.31
C GLY A 85 5.79 -15.28 -10.80
N ARG A 86 6.02 -14.02 -11.18
CA ARG A 86 5.21 -12.87 -10.74
C ARG A 86 3.80 -12.93 -11.32
N LYS A 87 3.66 -13.27 -12.59
CA LYS A 87 2.38 -13.37 -13.30
C LYS A 87 1.42 -14.33 -12.62
N LYS A 88 1.90 -15.54 -12.28
CA LYS A 88 1.06 -16.59 -11.69
C LYS A 88 0.52 -16.17 -10.32
N VAL A 89 1.38 -15.58 -9.49
CA VAL A 89 0.99 -15.13 -8.15
C VAL A 89 0.01 -13.98 -8.22
N LEU A 90 0.26 -12.98 -9.06
CA LEU A 90 -0.67 -11.86 -9.28
C LEU A 90 -2.04 -12.33 -9.80
N PHE A 91 -2.09 -13.40 -10.60
CA PHE A 91 -3.34 -14.01 -11.01
C PHE A 91 -4.08 -14.66 -9.84
N ILE A 92 -3.38 -15.41 -9.00
CA ILE A 92 -3.97 -16.10 -7.83
C ILE A 92 -4.49 -15.07 -6.82
N THR A 93 -3.68 -14.06 -6.50
CA THR A 93 -4.03 -13.06 -5.49
C THR A 93 -5.26 -12.24 -5.88
N ILE A 94 -5.31 -11.74 -7.11
CA ILE A 94 -6.48 -10.96 -7.58
C ILE A 94 -7.75 -11.80 -7.68
N THR A 95 -7.61 -13.07 -8.10
CA THR A 95 -8.74 -14.00 -8.17
C THR A 95 -9.28 -14.26 -6.76
N MET A 96 -8.40 -14.52 -5.81
CA MET A 96 -8.76 -14.76 -4.41
C MET A 96 -9.45 -13.55 -3.79
N MET A 97 -8.88 -12.35 -3.98
CA MET A 97 -9.48 -11.10 -3.49
C MET A 97 -10.86 -10.87 -4.10
N GLY A 98 -10.97 -10.94 -5.41
CA GLY A 98 -12.23 -10.67 -6.11
C GLY A 98 -13.35 -11.68 -5.76
N ILE A 99 -13.02 -12.96 -5.61
CA ILE A 99 -13.97 -13.97 -5.14
C ILE A 99 -14.45 -13.64 -3.73
N CYS A 100 -13.53 -13.32 -2.80
CA CYS A 100 -13.90 -12.98 -1.44
C CYS A 100 -14.78 -11.73 -1.39
N THR A 101 -14.45 -10.68 -2.14
CA THR A 101 -15.26 -9.45 -2.21
C THR A 101 -16.66 -9.74 -2.72
N THR A 102 -16.78 -10.52 -3.79
CA THR A 102 -18.09 -10.91 -4.34
C THR A 102 -18.89 -11.73 -3.33
N LEU A 103 -18.24 -12.68 -2.65
CA LEU A 103 -18.87 -13.52 -1.62
C LEU A 103 -19.36 -12.72 -0.41
N ILE A 104 -18.69 -11.63 -0.04
CA ILE A 104 -19.21 -10.70 0.99
C ILE A 104 -20.59 -10.18 0.56
N GLY A 105 -20.80 -9.83 -0.71
CA GLY A 105 -22.07 -9.35 -1.24
C GLY A 105 -23.22 -10.37 -1.19
N VAL A 106 -22.92 -11.66 -1.15
CA VAL A 106 -23.92 -12.73 -1.05
C VAL A 106 -24.08 -13.30 0.36
N LEU A 107 -23.32 -12.81 1.35
CA LEU A 107 -23.39 -13.32 2.71
C LEU A 107 -24.82 -13.18 3.29
N PRO A 108 -25.32 -14.23 3.97
CA PRO A 108 -26.53 -14.09 4.78
C PRO A 108 -26.26 -13.18 5.97
N THR A 109 -27.31 -12.49 6.41
CA THR A 109 -27.29 -11.57 7.57
C THR A 109 -27.34 -12.33 8.89
N TYR A 110 -27.07 -11.64 10.00
CA TYR A 110 -27.24 -12.22 11.35
C TYR A 110 -28.66 -12.72 11.59
N ALA A 111 -29.67 -12.00 11.11
CA ALA A 111 -31.06 -12.40 11.22
C ALA A 111 -31.40 -13.74 10.54
N GLN A 112 -30.61 -14.15 9.54
CA GLN A 112 -30.83 -15.38 8.79
C GLN A 112 -30.08 -16.59 9.36
N ILE A 113 -28.80 -16.40 9.77
CA ILE A 113 -27.94 -17.52 10.20
C ILE A 113 -27.23 -17.29 11.55
N GLY A 114 -27.61 -16.24 12.28
CA GLY A 114 -27.04 -15.93 13.59
C GLY A 114 -25.54 -15.68 13.56
N ILE A 115 -24.82 -16.23 14.55
CA ILE A 115 -23.37 -16.02 14.74
C ILE A 115 -22.52 -16.49 13.55
N PHE A 116 -23.02 -17.37 12.70
CA PHE A 116 -22.29 -17.80 11.50
C PHE A 116 -22.08 -16.67 10.49
N ALA A 117 -22.96 -15.65 10.48
CA ALA A 117 -22.80 -14.51 9.56
C ALA A 117 -21.50 -13.72 9.82
N PRO A 118 -21.21 -13.21 11.03
CA PRO A 118 -19.96 -12.54 11.31
C PRO A 118 -18.73 -13.49 11.21
N VAL A 119 -18.85 -14.77 11.54
CA VAL A 119 -17.76 -15.74 11.39
C VAL A 119 -17.36 -15.90 9.91
N LEU A 120 -18.33 -16.05 9.03
CA LEU A 120 -18.08 -16.11 7.57
C LEU A 120 -17.47 -14.79 7.06
N LEU A 121 -17.98 -13.65 7.54
CA LEU A 121 -17.43 -12.36 7.17
C LEU A 121 -15.95 -12.22 7.55
N VAL A 122 -15.57 -12.57 8.79
CA VAL A 122 -14.18 -12.56 9.26
C VAL A 122 -13.33 -13.53 8.42
N THR A 123 -13.83 -14.72 8.16
CA THR A 123 -13.12 -15.72 7.34
C THR A 123 -12.82 -15.18 5.94
N LEU A 124 -13.81 -14.59 5.26
CA LEU A 124 -13.61 -13.98 3.96
C LEU A 124 -12.59 -12.82 4.01
N ARG A 125 -12.61 -12.01 5.08
CA ARG A 125 -11.64 -10.92 5.29
C ARG A 125 -10.22 -11.44 5.49
N ILE A 126 -10.03 -12.52 6.22
CA ILE A 126 -8.73 -13.15 6.38
C ILE A 126 -8.21 -13.67 5.04
N VAL A 127 -9.03 -14.41 4.30
CA VAL A 127 -8.65 -14.94 2.98
C VAL A 127 -8.34 -13.82 1.98
N GLN A 128 -9.16 -12.77 1.96
CA GLN A 128 -8.93 -11.57 1.14
C GLN A 128 -7.63 -10.86 1.53
N GLY A 129 -7.36 -10.71 2.83
CA GLY A 129 -6.13 -10.13 3.36
C GLY A 129 -4.89 -10.89 2.95
N LEU A 130 -4.94 -12.23 2.98
CA LEU A 130 -3.84 -13.06 2.47
C LEU A 130 -3.48 -12.69 1.02
N GLY A 131 -4.48 -12.56 0.13
CA GLY A 131 -4.26 -12.15 -1.26
C GLY A 131 -3.66 -10.76 -1.39
N ALA A 132 -4.18 -9.79 -0.64
CA ALA A 132 -3.75 -8.39 -0.68
C ALA A 132 -2.30 -8.19 -0.22
N GLY A 133 -1.76 -9.05 0.66
CA GLY A 133 -0.42 -8.89 1.21
C GLY A 133 0.72 -8.90 0.19
N ALA A 134 0.51 -9.44 -0.99
CA ALA A 134 1.53 -9.51 -2.03
C ALA A 134 1.18 -8.70 -3.30
N GLU A 135 -0.05 -8.19 -3.41
CA GLU A 135 -0.58 -7.61 -4.63
C GLU A 135 0.21 -6.37 -5.10
N ILE A 136 0.31 -5.35 -4.25
CA ILE A 136 1.02 -4.10 -4.58
C ILE A 136 2.50 -4.36 -4.83
N SER A 137 3.11 -5.21 -4.01
CA SER A 137 4.54 -5.54 -4.12
C SER A 137 4.83 -6.33 -5.40
N GLY A 138 3.96 -7.26 -5.76
CA GLY A 138 4.05 -8.04 -6.99
C GLY A 138 3.86 -7.18 -8.23
N ALA A 139 2.82 -6.33 -8.23
CA ALA A 139 2.57 -5.38 -9.32
C ALA A 139 3.73 -4.39 -9.48
N GLY A 140 4.23 -3.84 -8.36
CA GLY A 140 5.37 -2.92 -8.34
C GLY A 140 6.66 -3.57 -8.84
N THR A 141 6.97 -4.79 -8.37
CA THR A 141 8.13 -5.57 -8.83
C THR A 141 8.03 -5.86 -10.34
N MET A 142 6.89 -6.38 -10.78
CA MET A 142 6.68 -6.72 -12.18
C MET A 142 6.82 -5.50 -13.08
N LEU A 143 6.21 -4.38 -12.70
CA LEU A 143 6.25 -3.15 -13.50
C LEU A 143 7.65 -2.52 -13.53
N ALA A 144 8.40 -2.57 -12.43
CA ALA A 144 9.79 -2.13 -12.39
C ALA A 144 10.70 -2.99 -13.33
N GLU A 145 10.44 -4.30 -13.37
CA GLU A 145 11.18 -5.24 -14.22
C GLU A 145 10.82 -5.11 -15.71
N TYR A 146 9.62 -4.62 -16.05
CA TYR A 146 9.20 -4.31 -17.43
C TYR A 146 9.68 -2.94 -17.91
N ALA A 147 9.83 -1.98 -16.99
CA ALA A 147 10.11 -0.60 -17.34
C ALA A 147 11.55 -0.42 -17.86
N PRO A 148 11.74 0.35 -18.94
CA PRO A 148 13.06 0.68 -19.43
C PRO A 148 13.82 1.57 -18.44
N LYS A 149 15.16 1.46 -18.41
CA LYS A 149 16.02 2.36 -17.63
C LYS A 149 15.70 3.82 -17.96
N GLY A 150 15.78 4.70 -16.96
CA GLY A 150 15.48 6.13 -17.08
C GLY A 150 14.00 6.50 -17.09
N LYS A 151 13.06 5.52 -17.11
CA LYS A 151 11.60 5.74 -17.04
C LYS A 151 10.91 4.86 -16.00
N ARG A 152 11.69 4.18 -15.16
CA ARG A 152 11.15 3.25 -14.18
C ARG A 152 10.30 3.93 -13.11
N GLY A 153 10.70 5.13 -12.68
CA GLY A 153 9.99 5.89 -11.65
C GLY A 153 8.60 6.31 -12.11
N ILE A 154 8.50 6.97 -13.26
CA ILE A 154 7.20 7.40 -13.80
C ILE A 154 6.29 6.20 -14.12
N ILE A 155 6.83 5.10 -14.64
CA ILE A 155 6.04 3.92 -14.98
C ILE A 155 5.57 3.20 -13.71
N SER A 156 6.46 3.01 -12.72
CA SER A 156 6.09 2.35 -11.45
C SER A 156 5.14 3.19 -10.60
N SER A 157 5.12 4.51 -10.76
CA SER A 157 4.17 5.39 -10.07
C SER A 157 2.71 5.14 -10.46
N LEU A 158 2.46 4.49 -11.61
CA LEU A 158 1.12 4.08 -12.02
C LEU A 158 0.48 3.08 -11.04
N VAL A 159 1.28 2.22 -10.40
CA VAL A 159 0.79 1.35 -9.32
C VAL A 159 0.26 2.18 -8.15
N ALA A 160 1.01 3.23 -7.75
CA ALA A 160 0.57 4.13 -6.68
C ALA A 160 -0.69 4.93 -7.07
N MET A 161 -0.86 5.31 -8.33
CA MET A 161 -2.12 5.95 -8.80
C MET A 161 -3.34 5.04 -8.65
N GLY A 162 -3.16 3.73 -8.70
CA GLY A 162 -4.25 2.76 -8.47
C GLY A 162 -4.92 2.97 -7.11
N THR A 163 -4.17 3.31 -6.07
CA THR A 163 -4.73 3.55 -4.74
C THR A 163 -5.76 4.68 -4.72
N ASN A 164 -5.45 5.80 -5.39
CA ASN A 164 -6.36 6.94 -5.49
C ASN A 164 -7.61 6.58 -6.29
N CYS A 165 -7.45 5.87 -7.40
CA CYS A 165 -8.60 5.38 -8.19
C CYS A 165 -9.51 4.49 -7.36
N GLY A 166 -8.94 3.53 -6.63
CA GLY A 166 -9.69 2.60 -5.78
C GLY A 166 -10.47 3.34 -4.69
N THR A 167 -9.80 4.22 -3.95
CA THR A 167 -10.41 5.00 -2.87
C THR A 167 -11.53 5.90 -3.39
N LEU A 168 -11.31 6.65 -4.48
CA LEU A 168 -12.30 7.52 -5.07
C LEU A 168 -13.50 6.72 -5.62
N SER A 169 -13.25 5.58 -6.28
CA SER A 169 -14.30 4.71 -6.79
C SER A 169 -15.19 4.18 -5.67
N ALA A 170 -14.62 3.67 -4.58
CA ALA A 170 -15.37 3.17 -3.45
C ALA A 170 -16.20 4.26 -2.77
N THR A 171 -15.62 5.44 -2.58
CA THR A 171 -16.32 6.59 -2.00
C THR A 171 -17.48 7.04 -2.88
N ALA A 172 -17.26 7.12 -4.20
CA ALA A 172 -18.29 7.48 -5.16
C ALA A 172 -19.42 6.45 -5.20
N ILE A 173 -19.11 5.15 -5.15
CA ILE A 173 -20.11 4.08 -5.11
C ILE A 173 -21.00 4.22 -3.87
N TRP A 174 -20.41 4.39 -2.69
CA TRP A 174 -21.21 4.60 -1.47
C TRP A 174 -21.99 5.89 -1.51
N ALA A 175 -21.46 7.00 -2.03
CA ALA A 175 -22.20 8.25 -2.20
C ALA A 175 -23.44 8.06 -3.09
N VAL A 176 -23.29 7.35 -4.21
CA VAL A 176 -24.42 7.01 -5.09
C VAL A 176 -25.46 6.14 -4.35
N MET A 177 -25.02 5.15 -3.59
CA MET A 177 -25.92 4.28 -2.82
C MET A 177 -26.73 5.08 -1.78
N PHE A 178 -26.08 6.00 -1.04
CA PHE A 178 -26.77 6.86 -0.07
C PHE A 178 -27.70 7.89 -0.70
N PHE A 179 -27.44 8.31 -1.93
CA PHE A 179 -28.31 9.21 -2.68
C PHE A 179 -29.52 8.48 -3.28
N ALA A 180 -29.31 7.26 -3.79
CA ALA A 180 -30.33 6.53 -4.55
C ALA A 180 -31.25 5.68 -3.69
N LEU A 181 -30.82 5.27 -2.49
CA LEU A 181 -31.55 4.35 -1.62
C LEU A 181 -31.84 5.00 -0.27
N ASP A 182 -33.04 4.75 0.27
CA ASP A 182 -33.33 5.05 1.66
C ASP A 182 -32.61 4.06 2.60
N ARG A 183 -32.65 4.38 3.91
CA ARG A 183 -31.92 3.55 4.91
C ARG A 183 -32.46 2.12 4.97
N GLU A 184 -33.74 1.93 4.84
CA GLU A 184 -34.38 0.61 4.91
C GLU A 184 -33.94 -0.25 3.71
N GLN A 185 -34.02 0.29 2.50
CA GLN A 185 -33.55 -0.36 1.28
C GLN A 185 -32.04 -0.67 1.35
N LEU A 186 -31.26 0.27 1.87
CA LEU A 186 -29.82 0.10 2.02
C LEU A 186 -29.49 -1.08 2.95
N LEU A 187 -30.14 -1.17 4.11
CA LEU A 187 -29.93 -2.26 5.08
C LEU A 187 -30.47 -3.60 4.58
N ALA A 188 -31.61 -3.60 3.86
CA ALA A 188 -32.23 -4.82 3.37
C ALA A 188 -31.41 -5.52 2.28
N TRP A 189 -30.96 -4.78 1.27
CA TRP A 189 -30.29 -5.35 0.10
C TRP A 189 -29.22 -4.44 -0.54
N GLY A 190 -29.38 -3.13 -0.42
CA GLY A 190 -28.56 -2.15 -1.14
C GLY A 190 -27.08 -2.27 -0.86
N TRP A 191 -26.68 -2.59 0.36
CA TRP A 191 -25.29 -2.77 0.75
C TRP A 191 -24.55 -3.89 -0.03
N ARG A 192 -25.30 -4.82 -0.64
CA ARG A 192 -24.74 -5.92 -1.42
C ARG A 192 -24.26 -5.48 -2.80
N ILE A 193 -24.87 -4.47 -3.37
CA ILE A 193 -24.60 -4.01 -4.74
C ILE A 193 -23.12 -3.69 -4.98
N PRO A 194 -22.45 -2.89 -4.13
CA PRO A 194 -21.04 -2.56 -4.32
C PRO A 194 -20.13 -3.79 -4.41
N PHE A 195 -20.38 -4.79 -3.56
CA PHE A 195 -19.61 -6.02 -3.50
C PHE A 195 -19.90 -6.94 -4.69
N LEU A 196 -21.15 -7.05 -5.10
CA LEU A 196 -21.53 -7.84 -6.28
C LEU A 196 -21.04 -7.19 -7.59
N ALA A 197 -21.12 -5.86 -7.68
CA ALA A 197 -20.63 -5.13 -8.85
C ALA A 197 -19.11 -5.28 -9.05
N SER A 198 -18.34 -5.55 -7.98
CA SER A 198 -16.91 -5.79 -8.07
C SER A 198 -16.55 -6.99 -8.95
N VAL A 199 -17.46 -7.95 -9.15
CA VAL A 199 -17.24 -9.11 -10.03
C VAL A 199 -16.90 -8.71 -11.46
N VAL A 200 -17.51 -7.65 -11.96
CA VAL A 200 -17.25 -7.16 -13.34
C VAL A 200 -15.81 -6.70 -13.48
N VAL A 201 -15.35 -5.90 -12.51
CA VAL A 201 -13.97 -5.38 -12.51
C VAL A 201 -12.96 -6.52 -12.27
N MET A 202 -13.32 -7.49 -11.40
CA MET A 202 -12.52 -8.69 -11.16
C MET A 202 -12.32 -9.51 -12.44
N ILE A 203 -13.40 -9.81 -13.16
CA ILE A 203 -13.33 -10.60 -14.42
C ILE A 203 -12.43 -9.90 -15.42
N PHE A 204 -12.56 -8.58 -15.56
CA PHE A 204 -11.70 -7.79 -16.44
C PHE A 204 -10.23 -7.83 -16.01
N ALA A 205 -9.95 -7.69 -14.70
CA ALA A 205 -8.59 -7.76 -14.17
C ALA A 205 -7.96 -9.15 -14.35
N ILE A 206 -8.73 -10.22 -14.13
CA ILE A 206 -8.30 -11.60 -14.37
C ILE A 206 -7.97 -11.80 -15.86
N TRP A 207 -8.87 -11.37 -16.76
CA TRP A 207 -8.64 -11.45 -18.20
C TRP A 207 -7.36 -10.72 -18.62
N LEU A 208 -7.12 -9.53 -18.08
CA LEU A 208 -5.92 -8.76 -18.37
C LEU A 208 -4.65 -9.50 -17.91
N ARG A 209 -4.67 -10.11 -16.72
CA ARG A 209 -3.53 -10.86 -16.15
C ARG A 209 -3.26 -12.19 -16.89
N MET A 210 -4.27 -12.85 -17.38
CA MET A 210 -4.08 -14.03 -18.22
C MET A 210 -3.27 -13.70 -19.49
N ASN A 211 -3.44 -12.50 -20.04
CA ASN A 211 -2.76 -12.02 -21.25
C ASN A 211 -1.39 -11.35 -20.98
N LEU A 212 -0.91 -11.31 -19.73
CA LEU A 212 0.44 -10.85 -19.43
C LEU A 212 1.49 -11.91 -19.80
N LYS A 213 2.67 -11.46 -20.14
CA LYS A 213 3.88 -12.30 -20.17
C LYS A 213 4.53 -12.29 -18.79
N GLU A 214 5.43 -13.21 -18.53
CA GLU A 214 6.21 -13.21 -17.27
C GLU A 214 7.25 -12.10 -17.27
N SER A 215 7.79 -11.77 -16.11
CA SER A 215 8.86 -10.78 -15.96
C SER A 215 10.10 -11.17 -16.76
N PRO A 216 10.68 -10.23 -17.54
CA PRO A 216 11.91 -10.52 -18.29
C PRO A 216 13.13 -10.79 -17.37
N VAL A 217 13.14 -10.20 -16.18
CA VAL A 217 14.20 -10.44 -15.18
C VAL A 217 14.05 -11.84 -14.58
N PHE A 218 12.82 -12.24 -14.27
CA PHE A 218 12.54 -13.58 -13.75
C PHE A 218 12.92 -14.67 -14.75
N GLU A 219 12.56 -14.49 -16.03
CA GLU A 219 12.93 -15.45 -17.07
C GLU A 219 14.45 -15.59 -17.21
N LYS A 220 15.20 -14.47 -17.21
CA LYS A 220 16.66 -14.47 -17.31
C LYS A 220 17.34 -15.17 -16.11
N VAL A 221 16.89 -14.85 -14.89
CA VAL A 221 17.44 -15.45 -13.66
C VAL A 221 17.18 -16.96 -13.65
N ASN A 222 15.96 -17.38 -14.00
CA ASN A 222 15.58 -18.77 -14.01
C ASN A 222 16.32 -19.60 -15.08
N GLU A 223 16.60 -19.00 -16.24
CA GLU A 223 17.44 -19.64 -17.28
C GLU A 223 18.90 -19.79 -16.83
N SER A 224 19.43 -18.84 -16.04
CA SER A 224 20.79 -18.92 -15.49
C SER A 224 20.92 -19.88 -14.30
N GLU A 225 19.89 -20.00 -13.46
CA GLU A 225 19.86 -20.94 -12.31
C GLU A 225 19.67 -22.40 -12.71
N ASN A 226 19.12 -22.66 -13.89
CA ASN A 226 19.09 -24.02 -14.47
C ASN A 226 20.48 -24.53 -14.94
N ALA A 227 21.52 -23.71 -14.86
CA ALA A 227 22.91 -24.15 -15.00
C ALA A 227 23.33 -24.86 -13.69
N PRO A 228 24.02 -26.03 -13.74
CA PRO A 228 24.23 -26.95 -12.61
C PRO A 228 24.98 -26.42 -11.39
N ALA A 229 25.44 -25.20 -11.38
CA ALA A 229 26.33 -24.65 -10.35
C ALA A 229 25.65 -23.85 -9.21
N LEU A 230 24.32 -23.59 -9.26
CA LEU A 230 23.66 -22.67 -8.33
C LEU A 230 22.57 -23.31 -7.42
N ASN A 231 22.43 -24.65 -7.48
CA ASN A 231 21.39 -25.37 -6.71
C ASN A 231 21.67 -25.54 -5.20
N ASN A 232 22.74 -24.98 -4.65
CA ASN A 232 23.17 -25.23 -3.27
C ASN A 232 22.84 -24.12 -2.25
N ALA A 233 21.97 -23.19 -2.54
CA ALA A 233 21.61 -22.11 -1.59
C ALA A 233 20.11 -22.12 -1.22
N SER A 234 19.66 -23.20 -0.56
CA SER A 234 18.48 -23.16 0.29
C SER A 234 18.79 -22.49 1.64
N GLU A 235 19.59 -21.43 1.64
CA GLU A 235 19.92 -20.70 2.86
C GLU A 235 18.69 -19.98 3.40
N ASN A 236 18.51 -20.12 4.72
CA ASN A 236 17.50 -19.51 5.57
C ASN A 236 17.04 -18.13 5.06
N THR A 237 16.05 -18.13 4.18
CA THR A 237 15.54 -16.93 3.50
C THR A 237 15.13 -15.83 4.50
N LEU A 238 14.57 -16.21 5.65
CA LEU A 238 14.16 -15.28 6.71
C LEU A 238 15.37 -14.73 7.48
N GLY A 239 16.32 -15.57 7.90
CA GLY A 239 17.50 -15.10 8.62
C GLY A 239 18.34 -14.13 7.77
N ALA A 240 18.59 -14.48 6.51
CA ALA A 240 19.29 -13.62 5.55
C ALA A 240 18.53 -12.31 5.28
N MET A 241 17.20 -12.33 5.24
CA MET A 241 16.38 -11.14 5.05
C MET A 241 16.52 -10.17 6.24
N PHE A 242 16.38 -10.67 7.47
CA PHE A 242 16.50 -9.82 8.66
C PHE A 242 17.91 -9.32 8.93
N SER A 243 18.94 -9.97 8.36
CA SER A 243 20.34 -9.51 8.40
C SER A 243 20.63 -8.44 7.35
N SER A 244 19.77 -8.29 6.32
CA SER A 244 19.99 -7.33 5.23
C SER A 244 19.73 -5.89 5.70
N LYS A 245 20.69 -5.00 5.45
CA LYS A 245 20.55 -3.57 5.67
C LYS A 245 19.49 -2.96 4.75
N SER A 246 19.43 -3.42 3.50
CA SER A 246 18.41 -2.99 2.53
C SER A 246 16.99 -3.27 3.02
N PHE A 247 16.75 -4.40 3.70
CA PHE A 247 15.45 -4.75 4.26
C PHE A 247 14.98 -3.73 5.30
N TRP A 248 15.85 -3.37 6.26
CA TRP A 248 15.49 -2.43 7.31
C TRP A 248 15.34 -1.00 6.80
N LEU A 249 16.16 -0.60 5.82
CA LEU A 249 16.01 0.71 5.18
C LEU A 249 14.69 0.80 4.40
N ALA A 250 14.33 -0.22 3.64
CA ALA A 250 13.05 -0.28 2.93
C ALA A 250 11.87 -0.27 3.91
N THR A 251 11.95 -1.07 4.99
CA THR A 251 10.94 -1.07 6.06
C THR A 251 10.80 0.31 6.72
N GLY A 252 11.91 1.01 6.95
CA GLY A 252 11.90 2.36 7.52
C GLY A 252 11.29 3.42 6.59
N LEU A 253 11.55 3.34 5.28
CA LEU A 253 10.88 4.19 4.29
C LEU A 253 9.37 3.98 4.32
N ARG A 254 8.93 2.73 4.32
CA ARG A 254 7.52 2.36 4.40
C ARG A 254 6.88 2.77 5.72
N PHE A 255 7.57 2.53 6.84
CA PHE A 255 7.10 2.89 8.17
C PHE A 255 6.83 4.39 8.28
N GLY A 256 7.75 5.22 7.77
CA GLY A 256 7.58 6.68 7.75
C GLY A 256 6.37 7.12 6.91
N GLN A 257 6.24 6.62 5.70
CA GLN A 257 5.13 6.94 4.81
C GLN A 257 3.80 6.42 5.35
N ALA A 258 3.75 5.16 5.79
CA ALA A 258 2.53 4.52 6.27
C ALA A 258 2.04 5.14 7.58
N GLY A 259 2.96 5.51 8.49
CA GLY A 259 2.62 6.20 9.73
C GLY A 259 1.96 7.55 9.47
N ASN A 260 2.54 8.36 8.58
CA ASN A 260 1.94 9.61 8.16
C ASN A 260 0.56 9.41 7.50
N SER A 261 0.42 8.35 6.69
CA SER A 261 -0.88 8.00 6.08
C SER A 261 -1.94 7.67 7.14
N GLY A 262 -1.62 6.81 8.11
CA GLY A 262 -2.53 6.46 9.20
C GLY A 262 -2.94 7.65 10.05
N LEU A 263 -1.98 8.55 10.35
CA LEU A 263 -2.29 9.76 11.11
C LEU A 263 -3.13 10.77 10.33
N ILE A 264 -2.76 11.10 9.10
CA ILE A 264 -3.38 12.20 8.34
C ILE A 264 -4.71 11.75 7.73
N GLN A 265 -4.76 10.58 7.12
CA GLN A 265 -5.98 10.12 6.44
C GLN A 265 -7.03 9.56 7.39
N THR A 266 -6.60 8.89 8.47
CA THR A 266 -7.51 8.18 9.37
C THR A 266 -7.72 8.93 10.66
N PHE A 267 -6.65 9.13 11.44
CA PHE A 267 -6.78 9.69 12.77
C PHE A 267 -7.17 11.16 12.77
N LEU A 268 -6.44 12.00 12.04
CA LEU A 268 -6.67 13.45 12.01
C LEU A 268 -8.06 13.79 11.46
N ALA A 269 -8.52 13.09 10.43
CA ALA A 269 -9.87 13.27 9.89
C ALA A 269 -10.95 12.97 10.95
N GLY A 270 -10.79 11.87 11.69
CA GLY A 270 -11.67 11.52 12.81
C GLY A 270 -11.58 12.52 13.97
N TYR A 271 -10.38 12.92 14.34
CA TYR A 271 -10.12 13.89 15.41
C TYR A 271 -10.78 15.25 15.15
N LEU A 272 -10.70 15.75 13.93
CA LEU A 272 -11.36 16.99 13.53
C LEU A 272 -12.88 16.94 13.72
N VAL A 273 -13.50 15.83 13.33
CA VAL A 273 -14.97 15.68 13.39
C VAL A 273 -15.47 15.35 14.79
N GLN A 274 -14.82 14.39 15.47
CA GLN A 274 -15.33 13.86 16.74
C GLN A 274 -14.88 14.69 17.95
N THR A 275 -13.63 15.17 17.94
CA THR A 275 -13.07 15.91 19.07
C THR A 275 -13.20 17.42 18.90
N LEU A 276 -12.85 17.93 17.73
CA LEU A 276 -12.90 19.36 17.44
C LEU A 276 -14.27 19.79 16.86
N LEU A 277 -15.19 18.87 16.60
CA LEU A 277 -16.56 19.14 16.13
C LEU A 277 -16.61 19.98 14.83
N PHE A 278 -15.65 19.76 13.93
CA PHE A 278 -15.70 20.32 12.59
C PHE A 278 -16.78 19.64 11.74
N ASN A 279 -17.25 20.35 10.72
CA ASN A 279 -18.13 19.72 9.72
C ASN A 279 -17.34 18.60 9.01
N LYS A 280 -17.95 17.41 8.97
CA LYS A 280 -17.38 16.20 8.35
C LYS A 280 -17.01 16.39 6.87
N ALA A 281 -17.63 17.34 6.17
CA ALA A 281 -17.30 17.64 4.79
C ALA A 281 -15.85 18.18 4.65
N ILE A 282 -15.34 18.92 5.62
CA ILE A 282 -14.01 19.54 5.54
C ILE A 282 -12.89 18.50 5.33
N PRO A 283 -12.66 17.52 6.22
CA PRO A 283 -11.62 16.52 6.00
C PRO A 283 -11.93 15.59 4.83
N THR A 284 -13.20 15.25 4.59
CA THR A 284 -13.59 14.37 3.49
C THR A 284 -13.30 14.98 2.13
N ASP A 285 -13.76 16.21 1.91
CA ASP A 285 -13.56 16.91 0.66
C ASP A 285 -12.07 17.24 0.42
N ALA A 286 -11.34 17.60 1.49
CA ALA A 286 -9.89 17.82 1.39
C ALA A 286 -9.14 16.57 0.93
N LEU A 287 -9.44 15.39 1.49
CA LEU A 287 -8.81 14.13 1.08
C LEU A 287 -9.24 13.70 -0.33
N MET A 288 -10.48 13.95 -0.73
CA MET A 288 -10.94 13.70 -2.10
C MET A 288 -10.19 14.60 -3.10
N ILE A 289 -10.14 15.91 -2.85
CA ILE A 289 -9.41 16.86 -3.71
C ILE A 289 -7.92 16.51 -3.75
N SER A 290 -7.33 16.18 -2.61
CA SER A 290 -5.94 15.73 -2.54
C SER A 290 -5.68 14.47 -3.38
N SER A 291 -6.60 13.52 -3.38
CA SER A 291 -6.50 12.32 -4.22
C SER A 291 -6.60 12.65 -5.71
N VAL A 292 -7.45 13.61 -6.09
CA VAL A 292 -7.50 14.11 -7.48
C VAL A 292 -6.19 14.80 -7.87
N ILE A 293 -5.63 15.65 -7.01
CA ILE A 293 -4.30 16.27 -7.21
C ILE A 293 -3.21 15.19 -7.32
N GLY A 294 -3.36 14.09 -6.60
CA GLY A 294 -2.47 12.93 -6.65
C GLY A 294 -2.30 12.34 -8.04
N PHE A 295 -3.28 12.44 -8.95
CA PHE A 295 -3.12 12.01 -10.35
C PHE A 295 -2.04 12.81 -11.10
N ILE A 296 -1.70 14.00 -10.62
CA ILE A 296 -0.61 14.83 -11.16
C ILE A 296 0.65 14.64 -10.32
N THR A 297 0.52 14.73 -8.99
CA THR A 297 1.67 14.69 -8.05
C THR A 297 2.43 13.36 -8.14
N ILE A 298 1.71 12.23 -8.22
CA ILE A 298 2.33 10.89 -8.22
C ILE A 298 3.19 10.66 -9.47
N PRO A 299 2.71 10.84 -10.70
CA PRO A 299 3.54 10.69 -11.90
C PRO A 299 4.67 11.73 -11.97
N LEU A 300 4.43 12.96 -11.52
CA LEU A 300 5.43 14.01 -11.48
C LEU A 300 6.61 13.62 -10.58
N LEU A 301 6.36 13.10 -9.39
CA LEU A 301 7.39 12.64 -8.48
C LEU A 301 8.10 11.37 -8.99
N GLY A 302 7.36 10.48 -9.65
CA GLY A 302 7.96 9.35 -10.36
C GLY A 302 8.97 9.83 -11.42
N TRP A 303 8.59 10.81 -12.24
CA TRP A 303 9.48 11.43 -13.24
C TRP A 303 10.66 12.17 -12.62
N LEU A 304 10.44 12.94 -11.56
CA LEU A 304 11.52 13.63 -10.83
C LEU A 304 12.53 12.63 -10.28
N SER A 305 12.07 11.47 -9.79
CA SER A 305 12.94 10.42 -9.30
C SER A 305 13.77 9.76 -10.42
N ASP A 306 13.24 9.71 -11.64
CA ASP A 306 14.00 9.26 -12.81
C ASP A 306 15.09 10.27 -13.21
N LYS A 307 14.89 11.56 -12.95
CA LYS A 307 15.83 12.63 -13.31
C LYS A 307 16.91 12.86 -12.26
N TYR A 308 16.53 12.89 -10.97
CA TYR A 308 17.41 13.29 -9.86
C TYR A 308 17.86 12.13 -8.96
N GLY A 309 17.44 10.91 -9.24
CA GLY A 309 17.68 9.75 -8.38
C GLY A 309 16.54 9.48 -7.40
N ARG A 310 16.59 8.31 -6.74
CA ARG A 310 15.55 7.90 -5.78
C ARG A 310 15.71 8.58 -4.42
N ARG A 311 16.97 8.72 -4.01
CA ARG A 311 17.34 9.21 -2.68
C ARG A 311 16.93 10.67 -2.44
N LEU A 312 17.25 11.56 -3.37
CA LEU A 312 17.03 13.01 -3.20
C LEU A 312 15.53 13.37 -3.02
N PRO A 313 14.59 12.91 -3.87
CA PRO A 313 13.18 13.20 -3.66
C PRO A 313 12.63 12.69 -2.31
N TYR A 314 13.07 11.51 -1.84
CA TYR A 314 12.69 11.02 -0.51
C TYR A 314 13.18 11.95 0.62
N ILE A 315 14.43 12.42 0.54
CA ILE A 315 14.99 13.35 1.53
C ILE A 315 14.18 14.65 1.54
N LEU A 316 13.94 15.23 0.36
CA LEU A 316 13.21 16.50 0.25
C LEU A 316 11.77 16.39 0.75
N LEU A 317 11.06 15.31 0.41
CA LEU A 317 9.68 15.09 0.85
C LEU A 317 9.59 14.91 2.38
N ASN A 318 10.48 14.13 2.98
CA ASN A 318 10.49 13.97 4.44
C ASN A 318 10.88 15.26 5.16
N ILE A 319 11.85 16.03 4.66
CA ILE A 319 12.19 17.35 5.19
C ILE A 319 10.99 18.29 5.08
N SER A 320 10.32 18.32 3.91
CA SER A 320 9.12 19.13 3.71
C SER A 320 8.00 18.72 4.68
N ALA A 321 7.78 17.41 4.89
CA ALA A 321 6.80 16.92 5.85
C ALA A 321 7.10 17.38 7.28
N ILE A 322 8.36 17.36 7.70
CA ILE A 322 8.77 17.83 9.03
C ILE A 322 8.56 19.36 9.17
N ILE A 323 9.01 20.15 8.18
CA ILE A 323 8.90 21.61 8.23
C ILE A 323 7.44 22.06 8.17
N LEU A 324 6.63 21.41 7.32
CA LEU A 324 5.21 21.75 7.13
C LEU A 324 4.32 21.21 8.24
N ALA A 325 4.76 20.24 9.05
CA ALA A 325 3.92 19.60 10.06
C ALA A 325 3.32 20.61 11.04
N TYR A 326 4.14 21.46 11.65
CA TYR A 326 3.64 22.43 12.63
C TYR A 326 2.72 23.50 11.99
N PRO A 327 3.14 24.26 10.95
CA PRO A 327 2.28 25.30 10.40
C PRO A 327 0.98 24.75 9.79
N MET A 328 1.01 23.56 9.14
CA MET A 328 -0.21 22.98 8.60
C MET A 328 -1.14 22.49 9.70
N LEU A 329 -0.63 21.77 10.70
CA LEU A 329 -1.47 21.30 11.80
C LEU A 329 -2.05 22.44 12.63
N SER A 330 -1.29 23.50 12.91
CA SER A 330 -1.80 24.66 13.63
C SER A 330 -2.98 25.33 12.91
N ILE A 331 -2.93 25.42 11.57
CA ILE A 331 -4.04 25.91 10.75
C ILE A 331 -5.23 24.91 10.79
N ILE A 332 -4.94 23.63 10.66
CA ILE A 332 -5.96 22.58 10.57
C ILE A 332 -6.83 22.49 11.83
N VAL A 333 -6.22 22.66 13.00
CA VAL A 333 -6.95 22.53 14.28
C VAL A 333 -7.61 23.82 14.75
N ASP A 334 -7.29 24.94 14.15
CA ASP A 334 -7.77 26.27 14.55
C ASP A 334 -9.07 26.63 13.82
N LYS A 335 -10.16 26.70 14.57
CA LYS A 335 -11.50 27.05 14.07
C LYS A 335 -11.65 28.50 13.58
N THR A 336 -10.67 29.36 13.79
CA THR A 336 -10.71 30.75 13.34
C THR A 336 -10.48 30.88 11.83
N TYR A 337 -9.83 29.87 11.21
CA TYR A 337 -9.61 29.84 9.77
C TYR A 337 -10.86 29.38 9.01
N SER A 338 -10.99 29.88 7.79
CA SER A 338 -12.08 29.45 6.89
C SER A 338 -11.91 27.97 6.49
N PRO A 339 -13.02 27.25 6.19
CA PRO A 339 -12.96 25.86 5.75
C PRO A 339 -12.03 25.63 4.56
N SER A 340 -11.96 26.56 3.61
CA SER A 340 -11.07 26.45 2.46
C SER A 340 -9.59 26.49 2.81
N VAL A 341 -9.21 27.30 3.80
CA VAL A 341 -7.81 27.37 4.29
C VAL A 341 -7.44 26.07 5.02
N ILE A 342 -8.34 25.55 5.86
CA ILE A 342 -8.14 24.28 6.56
C ILE A 342 -8.00 23.13 5.56
N MET A 343 -8.87 23.07 4.55
CA MET A 343 -8.80 22.07 3.48
C MET A 343 -7.48 22.18 2.70
N THR A 344 -7.03 23.38 2.39
CA THR A 344 -5.75 23.59 1.69
C THR A 344 -4.57 23.09 2.53
N ALA A 345 -4.56 23.36 3.82
CA ALA A 345 -3.50 22.87 4.71
C ALA A 345 -3.49 21.32 4.79
N LEU A 346 -4.69 20.69 4.86
CA LEU A 346 -4.81 19.22 4.79
C LEU A 346 -4.31 18.66 3.46
N ILE A 347 -4.65 19.27 2.34
CA ILE A 347 -4.21 18.85 1.00
C ILE A 347 -2.69 18.93 0.90
N VAL A 348 -2.09 20.03 1.37
CA VAL A 348 -0.64 20.22 1.33
C VAL A 348 0.07 19.14 2.13
N ILE A 349 -0.25 18.97 3.41
CA ILE A 349 0.44 17.99 4.25
C ILE A 349 0.23 16.55 3.74
N HIS A 350 -0.96 16.22 3.25
CA HIS A 350 -1.26 14.91 2.69
C HIS A 350 -0.45 14.61 1.42
N ASN A 351 -0.29 15.58 0.51
CA ASN A 351 0.50 15.36 -0.70
C ASN A 351 2.00 15.19 -0.41
N PHE A 352 2.57 15.99 0.50
CA PHE A 352 4.00 15.89 0.82
C PHE A 352 4.34 14.71 1.71
N ALA A 353 3.58 14.47 2.78
CA ALA A 353 3.91 13.46 3.77
C ALA A 353 3.39 12.06 3.42
N VAL A 354 2.43 11.93 2.49
CA VAL A 354 1.79 10.65 2.16
C VAL A 354 1.92 10.30 0.68
N LEU A 355 1.23 11.03 -0.21
CA LEU A 355 1.13 10.64 -1.62
C LEU A 355 2.48 10.73 -2.34
N GLY A 356 3.26 11.76 -2.05
CA GLY A 356 4.58 11.94 -2.66
C GLY A 356 5.56 10.82 -2.29
N LEU A 357 5.60 10.44 -1.03
CA LEU A 357 6.45 9.33 -0.57
C LEU A 357 5.99 7.99 -1.16
N PHE A 358 4.68 7.78 -1.25
CA PHE A 358 4.11 6.56 -1.81
C PHE A 358 4.39 6.41 -3.32
N ALA A 359 4.47 7.52 -4.05
CA ALA A 359 4.82 7.53 -5.48
C ALA A 359 6.19 6.91 -5.76
N LEU A 360 7.14 7.09 -4.84
CA LEU A 360 8.54 6.64 -4.96
C LEU A 360 8.75 5.21 -4.45
N GLU A 361 7.85 4.70 -3.62
CA GLU A 361 8.06 3.50 -2.81
C GLU A 361 8.32 2.25 -3.64
N ASN A 362 7.43 1.94 -4.58
CA ASN A 362 7.50 0.70 -5.35
C ASN A 362 8.80 0.57 -6.14
N ILE A 363 9.20 1.63 -6.84
CA ILE A 363 10.42 1.60 -7.65
C ILE A 363 11.68 1.57 -6.79
N THR A 364 11.72 2.37 -5.72
CA THR A 364 12.89 2.42 -4.84
C THR A 364 13.14 1.06 -4.19
N MET A 365 12.09 0.41 -3.67
CA MET A 365 12.21 -0.92 -3.08
C MET A 365 12.60 -1.97 -4.11
N ALA A 366 12.02 -1.93 -5.32
CA ALA A 366 12.36 -2.86 -6.39
C ALA A 366 13.84 -2.75 -6.83
N GLU A 367 14.41 -1.53 -6.80
CA GLU A 367 15.82 -1.29 -7.11
C GLU A 367 16.76 -1.54 -5.91
N MET A 368 16.23 -1.53 -4.67
CA MET A 368 17.03 -1.86 -3.47
C MET A 368 17.27 -3.36 -3.32
N PHE A 369 16.31 -4.21 -3.68
CA PHE A 369 16.40 -5.65 -3.47
C PHE A 369 16.99 -6.39 -4.65
N GLY A 370 17.78 -7.43 -4.36
CA GLY A 370 18.34 -8.35 -5.33
C GLY A 370 17.26 -9.20 -6.01
N SER A 371 17.55 -9.69 -7.22
CA SER A 371 16.58 -10.39 -8.07
C SER A 371 16.03 -11.68 -7.48
N ARG A 372 16.81 -12.38 -6.66
CA ARG A 372 16.48 -13.73 -6.14
C ARG A 372 15.27 -13.75 -5.23
N ASN A 373 15.16 -12.78 -4.30
CA ASN A 373 14.09 -12.72 -3.29
C ASN A 373 13.41 -11.35 -3.28
N ARG A 374 13.43 -10.63 -4.42
CA ARG A 374 12.91 -9.27 -4.52
C ARG A 374 11.47 -9.17 -4.11
N PHE A 375 10.62 -10.04 -4.64
CA PHE A 375 9.21 -9.99 -4.38
C PHE A 375 8.93 -10.26 -2.89
N THR A 376 9.51 -11.32 -2.33
CA THR A 376 9.36 -11.67 -0.91
C THR A 376 9.80 -10.53 0.00
N ARG A 377 11.01 -9.98 -0.22
CA ARG A 377 11.56 -8.92 0.62
C ARG A 377 10.76 -7.63 0.53
N MET A 378 10.33 -7.27 -0.68
CA MET A 378 9.48 -6.11 -0.90
C MET A 378 8.12 -6.27 -0.23
N ALA A 379 7.47 -7.42 -0.37
CA ALA A 379 6.16 -7.68 0.24
C ALA A 379 6.23 -7.63 1.78
N ILE A 380 7.19 -8.34 2.39
CA ILE A 380 7.31 -8.40 3.84
C ILE A 380 7.71 -7.03 4.42
N SER A 381 8.67 -6.32 3.81
CA SER A 381 9.08 -4.99 4.31
C SER A 381 7.95 -3.98 4.26
N LYS A 382 7.10 -4.03 3.24
CA LYS A 382 5.93 -3.17 3.11
C LYS A 382 4.84 -3.48 4.13
N GLU A 383 4.49 -4.74 4.28
CA GLU A 383 3.43 -5.13 5.21
C GLU A 383 3.87 -5.01 6.67
N ALA A 384 5.12 -5.35 7.00
CA ALA A 384 5.65 -5.16 8.36
C ALA A 384 5.70 -3.67 8.75
N GLY A 385 6.24 -2.81 7.88
CA GLY A 385 6.25 -1.36 8.11
C GLY A 385 4.86 -0.76 8.17
N GLY A 386 3.95 -1.21 7.29
CA GLY A 386 2.58 -0.73 7.21
C GLY A 386 1.73 -1.13 8.43
N LEU A 387 1.74 -2.40 8.83
CA LEU A 387 0.92 -2.88 9.95
C LEU A 387 1.22 -2.13 11.24
N VAL A 388 2.49 -2.00 11.59
CA VAL A 388 2.88 -1.34 12.85
C VAL A 388 2.50 0.14 12.81
N ALA A 389 2.79 0.83 11.71
CA ALA A 389 2.59 2.26 11.61
C ALA A 389 1.12 2.66 11.44
N VAL A 390 0.38 1.98 10.55
CA VAL A 390 -1.05 2.26 10.30
C VAL A 390 -1.95 1.63 11.36
N GLY A 391 -1.62 0.42 11.80
CA GLY A 391 -2.45 -0.31 12.76
C GLY A 391 -2.42 0.30 14.16
N PHE A 392 -1.23 0.61 14.67
CA PHE A 392 -1.07 1.12 16.04
C PHE A 392 -0.96 2.65 16.10
N GLY A 393 -0.51 3.31 15.03
CA GLY A 393 -0.31 4.76 15.01
C GLY A 393 -1.54 5.57 15.40
N PRO A 394 -2.71 5.39 14.76
CA PRO A 394 -3.94 6.09 15.11
C PRO A 394 -4.39 5.84 16.56
N VAL A 395 -4.22 4.61 17.06
CA VAL A 395 -4.58 4.25 18.46
C VAL A 395 -3.69 4.99 19.43
N LEU A 396 -2.37 4.97 19.21
CA LEU A 396 -1.41 5.69 20.05
C LEU A 396 -1.66 7.21 20.02
N ALA A 397 -1.95 7.75 18.84
CA ALA A 397 -2.30 9.16 18.72
C ALA A 397 -3.55 9.50 19.54
N GLY A 398 -4.59 8.66 19.49
CA GLY A 398 -5.80 8.84 20.30
C GLY A 398 -5.51 8.81 21.81
N ILE A 399 -4.73 7.83 22.27
CA ILE A 399 -4.32 7.73 23.69
C ILE A 399 -3.56 8.99 24.13
N PHE A 400 -2.53 9.38 23.37
CA PHE A 400 -1.69 10.51 23.73
C PHE A 400 -2.41 11.85 23.65
N CYS A 401 -3.28 12.06 22.65
CA CYS A 401 -4.09 13.27 22.57
C CYS A 401 -5.07 13.38 23.75
N ASN A 402 -5.68 12.26 24.16
CA ASN A 402 -6.57 12.23 25.32
C ASN A 402 -5.81 12.45 26.64
N MET A 403 -4.60 11.89 26.78
CA MET A 403 -3.78 12.07 28.00
C MET A 403 -3.27 13.50 28.16
N THR A 404 -3.01 14.20 27.07
CA THR A 404 -2.42 15.55 27.07
C THR A 404 -3.43 16.66 26.86
N ASP A 405 -4.67 16.31 26.56
CA ASP A 405 -5.74 17.23 26.10
C ASP A 405 -5.23 18.19 25.01
N SER A 406 -4.45 17.66 24.07
CA SER A 406 -3.74 18.44 23.06
C SER A 406 -3.60 17.68 21.74
N TRP A 407 -3.45 18.42 20.65
CA TRP A 407 -3.12 17.89 19.33
C TRP A 407 -1.61 17.72 19.11
N LEU A 408 -0.77 18.24 20.00
CA LEU A 408 0.69 18.15 19.88
C LEU A 408 1.24 16.72 19.71
N PRO A 409 0.66 15.68 20.30
CA PRO A 409 1.08 14.30 20.00
C PRO A 409 0.98 13.92 18.53
N ILE A 410 -0.03 14.41 17.79
CA ILE A 410 -0.12 14.18 16.33
C ILE A 410 1.08 14.78 15.62
N LEU A 411 1.45 16.02 15.98
CA LEU A 411 2.64 16.68 15.44
C LEU A 411 3.92 15.89 15.73
N ALA A 412 4.11 15.50 16.99
CA ALA A 412 5.29 14.74 17.41
C ALA A 412 5.41 13.40 16.66
N MET A 413 4.29 12.72 16.44
CA MET A 413 4.26 11.45 15.71
C MET A 413 4.53 11.64 14.20
N ILE A 414 3.97 12.66 13.55
CA ILE A 414 4.28 12.97 12.13
C ILE A 414 5.77 13.28 11.97
N ILE A 415 6.35 14.07 12.88
CA ILE A 415 7.79 14.35 12.86
C ILE A 415 8.60 13.08 13.07
N ALA A 416 8.23 12.22 14.02
CA ALA A 416 8.93 10.97 14.30
C ALA A 416 8.89 10.00 13.10
N TYR A 417 7.73 9.82 12.47
CA TYR A 417 7.59 9.01 11.28
C TYR A 417 8.41 9.57 10.10
N SER A 418 8.35 10.89 9.89
CA SER A 418 9.11 11.54 8.83
C SER A 418 10.62 11.48 9.10
N LEU A 419 11.08 11.55 10.35
CA LEU A 419 12.49 11.37 10.73
C LEU A 419 12.98 9.95 10.45
N ILE A 420 12.18 8.93 10.75
CA ILE A 420 12.52 7.53 10.41
C ILE A 420 12.65 7.36 8.90
N GLY A 421 11.71 7.90 8.12
CA GLY A 421 11.77 7.93 6.66
C GLY A 421 13.00 8.68 6.14
N LEU A 422 13.31 9.84 6.72
CA LEU A 422 14.46 10.67 6.36
C LEU A 422 15.79 9.96 6.64
N ILE A 423 15.95 9.38 7.83
CA ILE A 423 17.15 8.62 8.21
C ILE A 423 17.33 7.45 7.25
N SER A 424 16.27 6.71 6.95
CA SER A 424 16.32 5.60 5.99
C SER A 424 16.70 6.08 4.60
N ALA A 425 16.18 7.22 4.14
CA ALA A 425 16.52 7.82 2.86
C ALA A 425 17.97 8.33 2.79
N ILE A 426 18.52 8.87 3.89
CA ILE A 426 19.92 9.32 3.97
C ILE A 426 20.89 8.13 3.94
N LEU A 427 20.54 7.04 4.62
CA LEU A 427 21.39 5.85 4.75
C LEU A 427 21.30 4.92 3.54
N MET A 428 20.22 4.98 2.74
CA MET A 428 20.11 4.14 1.56
C MET A 428 21.12 4.58 0.48
N PRO A 429 21.67 3.64 -0.30
CA PRO A 429 22.44 3.97 -1.49
C PRO A 429 21.52 4.58 -2.56
N GLU A 430 22.09 5.37 -3.50
CA GLU A 430 21.35 5.70 -4.72
C GLU A 430 21.19 4.44 -5.57
N VAL A 431 19.95 4.13 -5.93
CA VAL A 431 19.60 2.88 -6.61
C VAL A 431 19.02 3.10 -8.01
N ARG A 432 18.96 4.36 -8.48
CA ARG A 432 18.41 4.69 -9.79
C ARG A 432 19.07 3.86 -10.89
N ASP A 433 18.25 3.26 -11.73
CA ASP A 433 18.67 2.48 -12.91
C ASP A 433 19.61 1.30 -12.62
N ARG A 434 19.63 0.85 -11.35
CA ARG A 434 20.36 -0.36 -10.97
C ARG A 434 19.94 -1.53 -11.87
N ASP A 435 20.88 -2.40 -12.19
CA ASP A 435 20.55 -3.63 -12.91
C ASP A 435 19.71 -4.54 -12.01
N LEU A 436 18.47 -4.81 -12.45
CA LEU A 436 17.53 -5.62 -11.70
C LEU A 436 17.82 -7.14 -11.78
N SER A 437 18.80 -7.58 -12.57
CA SER A 437 19.25 -8.98 -12.61
C SER A 437 20.30 -9.30 -11.54
N VAL A 438 20.85 -8.30 -10.85
CA VAL A 438 21.83 -8.50 -9.76
C VAL A 438 21.17 -9.23 -8.60
N LEU A 439 21.87 -10.23 -8.05
CA LEU A 439 21.35 -11.13 -7.00
C LEU A 439 21.35 -10.49 -5.61
N GLU A 440 22.35 -9.66 -5.32
CA GLU A 440 22.59 -9.04 -4.03
C GLU A 440 21.72 -7.80 -3.82
N ASP A 441 21.48 -7.44 -2.58
CA ASP A 441 20.79 -6.21 -2.19
C ASP A 441 21.72 -4.99 -2.29
N ALA A 442 21.17 -3.81 -2.59
CA ALA A 442 21.95 -2.61 -2.91
C ALA A 442 22.77 -2.07 -1.73
N ALA A 443 22.24 -2.08 -0.51
CA ALA A 443 22.94 -1.56 0.66
C ALA A 443 23.98 -2.54 1.22
N ASP A 444 23.89 -3.82 0.84
CA ASP A 444 24.78 -4.87 1.32
C ASP A 444 26.02 -5.03 0.43
N LEU A 445 25.97 -4.63 -0.84
CA LEU A 445 27.11 -4.59 -1.77
C LEU A 445 28.28 -3.73 -1.26
N LYS A 446 28.02 -2.60 -0.60
CA LYS A 446 29.06 -1.73 -0.04
C LYS A 446 29.82 -2.36 1.12
N ALA A 447 29.18 -3.25 1.89
CA ALA A 447 29.83 -3.96 2.98
C ALA A 447 30.82 -5.00 2.46
N ALA A 448 30.48 -5.72 1.38
CA ALA A 448 31.35 -6.72 0.77
C ALA A 448 32.60 -6.09 0.14
N SER A 449 32.48 -4.94 -0.54
CA SER A 449 33.62 -4.26 -1.14
C SER A 449 34.57 -3.63 -0.11
N SER A 450 34.10 -3.20 1.05
CA SER A 450 34.95 -2.68 2.12
C SER A 450 35.74 -3.77 2.85
N VAL A 451 35.19 -4.98 2.94
CA VAL A 451 35.89 -6.15 3.53
C VAL A 451 36.98 -6.68 2.60
N GLN A 452 36.72 -6.70 1.29
CA GLN A 452 37.74 -7.09 0.32
C GLN A 452 38.88 -6.07 0.17
N GLY A 453 38.61 -4.77 0.30
CA GLY A 453 39.62 -3.72 0.26
C GLY A 453 40.55 -3.72 1.49
N SER A 454 40.09 -4.18 2.65
CA SER A 454 40.93 -4.31 3.86
C SER A 454 41.79 -5.58 3.87
N ALA A 455 41.37 -6.63 3.16
CA ALA A 455 42.14 -7.87 3.06
C ALA A 455 43.32 -7.78 2.06
N THR A 456 43.30 -6.84 1.10
CA THR A 456 44.38 -6.61 0.12
C THR A 456 45.44 -5.60 0.59
N GLN A 457 45.26 -4.96 1.74
CA GLN A 457 46.25 -4.04 2.34
C GLN A 457 47.11 -4.69 3.44
N VAL A 458 46.95 -5.97 3.74
CA VAL A 458 47.67 -6.72 4.79
C VAL A 458 48.45 -7.92 4.18
N GLY A 459 48.71 -7.86 2.87
CA GLY A 459 49.54 -8.85 2.15
C GLY A 459 50.86 -8.29 1.69
#